data_010660eee657c1b60a049513e7fd4c4f
#
_entry.id   010660eee657c1b60a049513e7fd4c4f
#
_cell.length_a   1.000
_cell.length_b   1.000
_cell.length_c   1.000
_cell.angle_alpha   90.00
_cell.angle_beta   90.00
_cell.angle_gamma   90.00
#
_symmetry.space_group_name_H-M   'P 1'
#
loop_
_entity.id
_entity.type
_entity.pdbx_description
1 polymer ?
#
loop_
_entity_poly.entity_id
_entity_poly.type
_entity_poly.pdbx_seq_one_letter_code
_entity_poly.pdbx_strand_id
1 'polypeptide(L)'
;VDLRPFHDSFGLKEVLGDYSLYPERWEQGSIVNMLYMIKSNSLALTFDCGADDFFCLYNNQLHEKLLERKIPHEYTSRPGGHSWEYWCNSIKYQAMFFSTFFSSNHKAKAG
;
A
#
# COMPACT_ATOMS: atom_id res chain seq x y z
N VAL A 1 2.79 -2.77 3.06
CA VAL A 1 2.89 -3.02 4.51
C VAL A 1 3.73 -4.25 4.76
N ASP A 2 4.48 -4.23 5.84
CA ASP A 2 5.23 -5.38 6.34
C ASP A 2 4.32 -6.15 7.29
N LEU A 3 4.09 -7.44 7.03
CA LEU A 3 3.22 -8.27 7.86
C LEU A 3 3.91 -8.82 9.13
N ARG A 4 5.23 -8.84 9.14
CA ARG A 4 6.00 -9.47 10.23
C ARG A 4 5.70 -8.91 11.63
N PRO A 5 5.53 -7.58 11.82
CA PRO A 5 5.16 -7.06 13.13
C PRO A 5 3.78 -7.49 13.64
N PHE A 6 2.94 -8.03 12.76
CA PHE A 6 1.55 -8.42 13.06
C PHE A 6 1.36 -9.93 13.11
N HIS A 7 2.42 -10.70 13.34
CA HIS A 7 2.37 -12.17 13.29
C HIS A 7 1.40 -12.80 14.29
N ASP A 8 1.07 -12.11 15.38
CA ASP A 8 0.09 -12.58 16.36
C ASP A 8 -1.29 -11.92 16.20
N SER A 9 -1.51 -11.18 15.10
CA SER A 9 -2.71 -10.38 14.90
C SER A 9 -3.47 -10.80 13.64
N PHE A 10 -4.77 -10.44 13.60
CA PHE A 10 -5.62 -10.57 12.42
C PHE A 10 -5.79 -12.00 11.87
N GLY A 11 -5.50 -13.03 12.65
CA GLY A 11 -5.60 -14.41 12.18
C GLY A 11 -4.58 -14.80 11.11
N LEU A 12 -3.54 -14.01 10.91
CA LEU A 12 -2.54 -14.24 9.87
C LEU A 12 -1.75 -15.54 10.09
N LYS A 13 -1.57 -15.95 11.34
CA LYS A 13 -0.89 -17.18 11.68
C LYS A 13 -1.56 -18.42 11.07
N GLU A 14 -2.88 -18.41 10.99
CA GLU A 14 -3.64 -19.52 10.38
C GLU A 14 -3.43 -19.61 8.88
N VAL A 15 -3.14 -18.49 8.23
CA VAL A 15 -2.93 -18.41 6.78
C VAL A 15 -1.47 -18.65 6.42
N LEU A 16 -0.54 -18.00 7.12
CA LEU A 16 0.89 -18.04 6.80
C LEU A 16 1.70 -19.03 7.63
N GLY A 17 1.11 -19.58 8.68
CA GLY A 17 1.80 -20.44 9.63
C GLY A 17 2.52 -19.64 10.71
N ASP A 18 3.12 -20.34 11.66
CA ASP A 18 3.85 -19.72 12.76
C ASP A 18 5.08 -18.95 12.23
N TYR A 19 5.23 -17.70 12.66
CA TYR A 19 6.34 -16.83 12.19
C TYR A 19 7.72 -17.46 12.50
N SER A 20 7.86 -18.09 13.66
CA SER A 20 9.12 -18.69 14.07
C SER A 20 9.48 -19.93 13.25
N LEU A 21 8.46 -20.62 12.69
CA LEU A 21 8.65 -21.84 11.90
C LEU A 21 8.72 -21.55 10.39
N TYR A 22 8.04 -20.53 9.92
CA TYR A 22 7.91 -20.21 8.50
C TYR A 22 8.22 -18.74 8.21
N PRO A 23 9.39 -18.23 8.62
CA PRO A 23 9.69 -16.79 8.46
C PRO A 23 9.68 -16.35 7.00
N GLU A 24 10.03 -17.21 6.06
CA GLU A 24 10.05 -16.86 4.64
C GLU A 24 8.65 -16.52 4.11
N ARG A 25 7.62 -17.19 4.60
CA ARG A 25 6.24 -16.91 4.19
C ARG A 25 5.81 -15.51 4.57
N TRP A 26 6.23 -15.05 5.74
CA TRP A 26 5.95 -13.71 6.24
C TRP A 26 6.74 -12.65 5.48
N GLU A 27 7.99 -12.93 5.17
CA GLU A 27 8.82 -12.05 4.39
C GLU A 27 8.28 -11.91 2.96
N GLN A 28 8.02 -13.02 2.29
CA GLN A 28 7.53 -13.04 0.90
C GLN A 28 6.10 -12.48 0.78
N GLY A 29 5.28 -12.63 1.83
CA GLY A 29 3.92 -12.10 1.85
C GLY A 29 3.83 -10.61 2.15
N SER A 30 4.92 -9.95 2.51
CA SER A 30 4.93 -8.53 2.83
C SER A 30 5.23 -7.69 1.58
N ILE A 31 4.35 -6.74 1.27
CA ILE A 31 4.46 -5.91 0.06
C ILE A 31 5.81 -5.20 0.00
N VAL A 32 6.30 -4.72 1.14
CA VAL A 32 7.58 -4.00 1.22
C VAL A 32 8.76 -4.83 0.69
N ASN A 33 8.67 -6.15 0.78
CA ASN A 33 9.71 -7.06 0.30
C ASN A 33 9.50 -7.51 -1.15
N MET A 34 8.37 -7.12 -1.77
CA MET A 34 8.03 -7.49 -3.14
C MET A 34 8.22 -6.33 -4.13
N LEU A 35 8.71 -5.19 -3.67
CA LEU A 35 8.86 -4.00 -4.52
C LEU A 35 9.83 -4.22 -5.68
N TYR A 36 10.78 -5.13 -5.54
CA TYR A 36 11.72 -5.46 -6.62
C TYR A 36 11.05 -6.03 -7.86
N MET A 37 9.81 -6.54 -7.72
CA MET A 37 9.05 -7.09 -8.84
C MET A 37 8.28 -6.03 -9.63
N ILE A 38 8.19 -4.81 -9.11
CA ILE A 38 7.44 -3.73 -9.75
C ILE A 38 8.35 -3.03 -10.76
N LYS A 39 7.94 -3.05 -12.03
CA LYS A 39 8.59 -2.26 -13.06
C LYS A 39 8.00 -0.84 -13.05
N SER A 40 8.84 0.16 -13.30
CA SER A 40 8.37 1.54 -13.41
C SER A 40 7.26 1.66 -14.45
N ASN A 41 6.20 2.39 -14.09
CA ASN A 41 5.02 2.63 -14.94
C ASN A 41 4.17 1.39 -15.28
N SER A 42 4.40 0.25 -14.63
CA SER A 42 3.56 -0.94 -14.81
C SER A 42 2.24 -0.86 -14.04
N LEU A 43 2.22 -0.09 -12.93
CA LEU A 43 1.05 0.08 -12.06
C LEU A 43 0.90 1.55 -11.68
N ALA A 44 -0.35 1.98 -11.52
CA ALA A 44 -0.66 3.24 -10.85
C ALA A 44 -0.96 2.94 -9.38
N LEU A 45 -0.17 3.53 -8.48
CA LEU A 45 -0.25 3.25 -7.05
C LEU A 45 -0.68 4.50 -6.28
N THR A 46 -1.65 4.35 -5.40
CA THR A 46 -2.04 5.37 -4.44
C THR A 46 -2.26 4.75 -3.07
N PHE A 47 -1.84 5.48 -2.05
CA PHE A 47 -2.00 5.09 -0.65
C PHE A 47 -2.61 6.24 0.13
N ASP A 48 -3.54 5.93 1.01
CA ASP A 48 -4.15 6.92 1.89
C ASP A 48 -4.29 6.31 3.29
N CYS A 49 -3.73 6.98 4.28
CA CYS A 49 -3.72 6.48 5.65
C CYS A 49 -3.90 7.64 6.62
N GLY A 50 -4.78 7.47 7.60
CA GLY A 50 -4.95 8.46 8.64
C GLY A 50 -3.69 8.64 9.48
N ALA A 51 -3.39 9.87 9.87
CA ALA A 51 -2.20 10.17 10.68
C ALA A 51 -2.24 9.49 12.06
N ASP A 52 -3.44 9.19 12.56
CA ASP A 52 -3.66 8.53 13.84
C ASP A 52 -3.90 7.01 13.69
N ASP A 53 -3.79 6.49 12.46
CA ASP A 53 -3.95 5.06 12.18
C ASP A 53 -2.74 4.30 12.71
N PHE A 54 -2.98 3.13 13.32
CA PHE A 54 -1.89 2.28 13.82
C PHE A 54 -1.02 1.72 12.69
N PHE A 55 -1.48 1.74 11.45
CA PHE A 55 -0.67 1.37 10.30
C PHE A 55 0.15 2.52 9.72
N CYS A 56 0.01 3.73 10.23
CA CYS A 56 0.64 4.92 9.64
C CYS A 56 2.15 4.78 9.50
N LEU A 57 2.83 4.28 10.53
CA LEU A 57 4.28 4.06 10.51
C LEU A 57 4.67 3.12 9.34
N TYR A 58 3.93 2.03 9.16
CA TYR A 58 4.23 1.03 8.15
C TYR A 58 3.95 1.53 6.74
N ASN A 59 2.93 2.36 6.57
CA ASN A 59 2.66 3.01 5.29
C ASN A 59 3.71 4.06 4.95
N ASN A 60 4.21 4.79 5.93
CA ASN A 60 5.32 5.71 5.74
C ASN A 60 6.59 4.98 5.30
N GLN A 61 6.87 3.83 5.88
CA GLN A 61 8.01 2.99 5.49
C GLN A 61 7.89 2.51 4.03
N LEU A 62 6.69 2.10 3.62
CA LEU A 62 6.42 1.72 2.24
C LEU A 62 6.64 2.88 1.28
N HIS A 63 6.13 4.06 1.63
CA HIS A 63 6.32 5.29 0.86
C HIS A 63 7.80 5.59 0.64
N GLU A 64 8.60 5.55 1.70
CA GLU A 64 10.04 5.81 1.62
C GLU A 64 10.74 4.80 0.70
N LYS A 65 10.39 3.53 0.79
CA LYS A 65 10.98 2.49 -0.06
C LYS A 65 10.60 2.66 -1.52
N LEU A 66 9.37 3.09 -1.80
CA LEU A 66 8.96 3.41 -3.17
C LEU A 66 9.75 4.60 -3.72
N LEU A 67 10.01 5.62 -2.91
CA LEU A 67 10.86 6.75 -3.30
C LEU A 67 12.29 6.32 -3.60
N GLU A 68 12.87 5.47 -2.77
CA GLU A 68 14.22 4.94 -2.97
C GLU A 68 14.34 4.18 -4.30
N ARG A 69 13.30 3.45 -4.69
CA ARG A 69 13.27 2.67 -5.93
C ARG A 69 12.77 3.48 -7.12
N LYS A 70 12.47 4.76 -6.94
CA LYS A 70 11.96 5.65 -7.99
C LYS A 70 10.68 5.11 -8.65
N ILE A 71 9.81 4.50 -7.85
CA ILE A 71 8.51 4.02 -8.30
C ILE A 71 7.48 5.14 -8.09
N PRO A 72 6.87 5.68 -9.17
CA PRO A 72 5.86 6.73 -9.05
C PRO A 72 4.65 6.26 -8.26
N HIS A 73 4.18 7.08 -7.34
CA HIS A 73 3.01 6.79 -6.52
C HIS A 73 2.46 8.06 -5.91
N GLU A 74 1.23 8.01 -5.43
CA GLU A 74 0.63 9.06 -4.62
C GLU A 74 0.45 8.56 -3.20
N TYR A 75 0.85 9.36 -2.23
CA TYR A 75 0.70 9.04 -0.82
C TYR A 75 0.07 10.23 -0.11
N THR A 76 -1.04 9.97 0.57
CA THR A 76 -1.78 11.00 1.31
C THR A 76 -1.98 10.56 2.75
N SER A 77 -1.80 11.49 3.67
CA SER A 77 -2.13 11.29 5.08
C SER A 77 -2.89 12.50 5.58
N ARG A 78 -4.05 12.26 6.20
CA ARG A 78 -4.92 13.28 6.78
C ARG A 78 -5.15 12.95 8.24
N PRO A 79 -5.60 13.92 9.05
CA PRO A 79 -6.03 13.62 10.42
C PRO A 79 -7.13 12.55 10.42
N GLY A 80 -7.04 11.62 11.35
CA GLY A 80 -8.00 10.54 11.50
C GLY A 80 -7.32 9.19 11.66
N GLY A 81 -8.11 8.17 11.94
CA GLY A 81 -7.63 6.83 12.23
C GLY A 81 -8.15 5.78 11.25
N HIS A 82 -8.05 4.54 11.67
CA HIS A 82 -8.49 3.37 10.91
C HIS A 82 -10.00 3.21 11.06
N SER A 83 -10.79 3.96 10.27
CA SER A 83 -12.23 4.06 10.44
C SER A 83 -12.98 4.19 9.12
N TRP A 84 -14.26 3.81 9.15
CA TRP A 84 -15.15 4.00 8.00
C TRP A 84 -15.29 5.46 7.59
N GLU A 85 -15.33 6.36 8.56
CA GLU A 85 -15.43 7.80 8.29
C GLU A 85 -14.24 8.26 7.45
N TYR A 86 -13.04 7.87 7.84
CA TYR A 86 -11.83 8.19 7.10
C TYR A 86 -11.89 7.63 5.68
N TRP A 87 -12.25 6.35 5.53
CA TRP A 87 -12.28 5.67 4.24
C TRP A 87 -13.34 6.23 3.29
N CYS A 88 -14.50 6.60 3.82
CA CYS A 88 -15.55 7.22 3.00
C CYS A 88 -15.09 8.57 2.42
N ASN A 89 -14.28 9.31 3.14
CA ASN A 89 -13.68 10.55 2.62
C ASN A 89 -12.55 10.24 1.63
N SER A 90 -11.72 9.29 1.96
CA SER A 90 -10.55 8.91 1.16
C SER A 90 -10.92 8.40 -0.24
N ILE A 91 -11.99 7.61 -0.36
CA ILE A 91 -12.38 7.00 -1.63
C ILE A 91 -12.65 8.03 -2.73
N LYS A 92 -13.08 9.24 -2.38
CA LYS A 92 -13.30 10.32 -3.34
C LYS A 92 -12.01 10.70 -4.06
N TYR A 93 -10.93 10.80 -3.32
CA TYR A 93 -9.62 11.17 -3.84
C TYR A 93 -8.97 10.03 -4.61
N GLN A 94 -9.16 8.80 -4.16
CA GLN A 94 -8.68 7.63 -4.87
C GLN A 94 -9.41 7.46 -6.21
N ALA A 95 -10.73 7.69 -6.24
CA ALA A 95 -11.49 7.67 -7.47
C ALA A 95 -11.00 8.72 -8.47
N MET A 96 -10.69 9.92 -8.00
CA MET A 96 -10.10 10.98 -8.83
C MET A 96 -8.73 10.56 -9.39
N PHE A 97 -7.89 9.97 -8.57
CA PHE A 97 -6.58 9.47 -9.00
C PHE A 97 -6.72 8.45 -10.13
N PHE A 98 -7.57 7.45 -9.96
CA PHE A 98 -7.77 6.42 -10.97
C PHE A 98 -8.45 6.95 -12.23
N SER A 99 -9.39 7.88 -12.08
CA SER A 99 -10.01 8.53 -13.23
C SER A 99 -8.98 9.27 -14.08
N THR A 100 -8.09 10.00 -13.46
CA THR A 100 -7.00 10.69 -14.13
C THR A 100 -6.06 9.72 -14.84
N PHE A 101 -5.69 8.63 -14.18
CA PHE A 101 -4.83 7.60 -14.74
C PHE A 101 -5.46 6.95 -15.97
N PHE A 102 -6.70 6.52 -15.88
CA PHE A 102 -7.39 5.86 -16.99
C PHE A 102 -7.63 6.81 -18.16
N SER A 103 -7.95 8.07 -17.90
CA SER A 103 -8.10 9.08 -18.95
C SER A 103 -6.78 9.32 -19.69
N SER A 104 -5.67 9.42 -18.98
CA SER A 104 -4.34 9.58 -19.55
C SER A 104 -3.94 8.37 -20.41
N ASN A 105 -4.19 7.15 -19.93
CA ASN A 105 -3.92 5.94 -20.69
C ASN A 105 -4.78 5.82 -21.93
N HIS A 106 -6.05 6.19 -21.84
CA HIS A 106 -6.96 6.18 -22.98
C HIS A 106 -6.49 7.15 -24.06
N LYS A 107 -6.10 8.37 -23.67
CA LYS A 107 -5.57 9.38 -24.62
C LYS A 107 -4.27 8.91 -25.26
N ALA A 108 -3.38 8.29 -24.50
CA ALA A 108 -2.11 7.75 -25.02
C ALA A 108 -2.35 6.63 -26.04
N LYS A 109 -3.37 5.79 -25.82
CA LYS A 109 -3.73 4.71 -26.75
C LYS A 109 -4.46 5.22 -27.99
N ALA A 110 -5.21 6.31 -27.87
CA ALA A 110 -5.95 6.92 -28.96
C ALA A 110 -5.07 7.79 -29.88
N GLY A 111 -3.97 8.24 -29.34
CA GLY A 111 -2.98 9.04 -30.08
C GLY A 111 -1.95 8.19 -30.73
#